data_f1c234664e42a60c005005399a09951a
#
_entry.id   f1c234664e42a60c005005399a09951a
#
_cell.length_a   1.000
_cell.length_b   1.000
_cell.length_c   1.000
_cell.angle_alpha   90.00
_cell.angle_beta   90.00
_cell.angle_gamma   90.00
#
_symmetry.space_group_name_H-M   'P 1'
#
loop_
_entity.id
_entity.type
_entity.pdbx_description
1 polymer ?
#
loop_
_entity_poly.entity_id
_entity_poly.type
_entity_poly.pdbx_seq_one_letter_code
_entity_poly.pdbx_strand_id
1 'polypeptide(L)'
;MINFKATFSTIVITILSFQVIGQKNFLGTWKGELTQEPNSKYYFEINIDEIDSGGKFKGTTYETDIWNGKKISKVKDYVKLSCTGYIKNGVVYFSEQKILEQKKSSNYDWCLKNGELKIDTINNEYILSGKWQGSVPKTKKEKERICSPGLISIKKDLNKEIGNNYVNEYKRKIRIDKTIRVQSKKVIIKVWDQNLEDGDIISLYLNGGKVLKDYKLLNKKYKLKTHLKKGLNLFILHAENLGNQPPNTAAVSIKDGNKTHNLILKSNLIKSAALEIIR
;
A
#
# COMPACT_ATOMS: atom_id res chain seq x y z
N MET A 1 34.23 6.66 -41.75
CA MET A 1 33.51 7.60 -40.87
C MET A 1 32.38 6.83 -40.19
N ILE A 2 32.59 6.46 -38.97
CA ILE A 2 31.62 5.68 -38.16
C ILE A 2 30.61 6.66 -37.57
N ASN A 3 29.34 6.42 -37.84
CA ASN A 3 28.23 7.33 -37.54
C ASN A 3 27.96 7.37 -36.01
N PHE A 4 28.60 8.30 -35.30
CA PHE A 4 28.46 8.54 -33.86
C PHE A 4 27.06 9.05 -33.42
N LYS A 5 26.16 9.35 -34.37
CA LYS A 5 24.81 9.88 -34.05
C LYS A 5 23.80 8.86 -33.63
N ALA A 6 23.97 7.57 -34.00
CA ALA A 6 22.98 6.54 -33.66
C ALA A 6 23.10 5.98 -32.24
N THR A 7 24.29 5.99 -31.65
CA THR A 7 24.55 5.47 -30.31
C THR A 7 24.08 6.41 -29.18
N PHE A 8 24.09 7.73 -29.42
CA PHE A 8 23.68 8.71 -28.40
C PHE A 8 22.17 8.74 -28.16
N SER A 9 21.35 8.49 -29.19
CA SER A 9 19.90 8.51 -29.10
C SER A 9 19.34 7.31 -28.29
N THR A 10 19.97 6.14 -28.42
CA THR A 10 19.53 4.92 -27.74
C THR A 10 19.83 4.94 -26.25
N ILE A 11 20.97 5.55 -25.84
CA ILE A 11 21.37 5.67 -24.45
C ILE A 11 20.45 6.64 -23.68
N VAL A 12 20.07 7.75 -24.31
CA VAL A 12 19.18 8.74 -23.69
C VAL A 12 17.76 8.16 -23.45
N ILE A 13 17.24 7.36 -24.40
CA ILE A 13 15.92 6.74 -24.27
C ILE A 13 15.89 5.68 -23.16
N THR A 14 16.96 4.89 -22.99
CA THR A 14 17.06 3.91 -21.91
C THR A 14 17.18 4.56 -20.53
N ILE A 15 17.89 5.67 -20.40
CA ILE A 15 18.01 6.40 -19.14
C ILE A 15 16.67 7.03 -18.72
N LEU A 16 15.93 7.60 -19.67
CA LEU A 16 14.61 8.17 -19.41
C LEU A 16 13.59 7.10 -19.00
N SER A 17 13.62 5.93 -19.64
CA SER A 17 12.73 4.82 -19.27
C SER A 17 13.05 4.24 -17.89
N PHE A 18 14.31 4.22 -17.49
CA PHE A 18 14.72 3.75 -16.17
C PHE A 18 14.29 4.71 -15.05
N GLN A 19 14.35 6.02 -15.28
CA GLN A 19 13.86 7.02 -14.33
C GLN A 19 12.35 6.95 -14.14
N VAL A 20 11.58 6.75 -15.21
CA VAL A 20 10.11 6.65 -15.15
C VAL A 20 9.67 5.37 -14.41
N ILE A 21 10.35 4.24 -14.61
CA ILE A 21 10.08 3.01 -13.88
C ILE A 21 10.40 3.18 -12.40
N GLY A 22 11.51 3.84 -12.06
CA GLY A 22 11.89 4.15 -10.69
C GLY A 22 10.87 5.03 -9.96
N GLN A 23 10.36 6.06 -10.60
CA GLN A 23 9.39 7.01 -10.01
C GLN A 23 8.04 6.36 -9.66
N LYS A 24 7.53 5.45 -10.48
CA LYS A 24 6.29 4.72 -10.17
C LYS A 24 6.34 3.92 -8.88
N ASN A 25 7.52 3.52 -8.41
CA ASN A 25 7.67 2.82 -7.14
C ASN A 25 7.36 3.72 -5.93
N PHE A 26 7.35 5.03 -6.08
CA PHE A 26 7.05 5.98 -5.01
C PHE A 26 5.55 6.30 -4.89
N LEU A 27 4.74 6.06 -5.93
CA LEU A 27 3.30 6.27 -5.87
C LEU A 27 2.64 5.43 -4.78
N GLY A 28 1.57 5.95 -4.19
CA GLY A 28 0.75 5.27 -3.19
C GLY A 28 1.11 5.64 -1.77
N THR A 29 0.67 4.82 -0.82
CA THR A 29 0.72 5.11 0.60
C THR A 29 1.93 4.48 1.28
N TRP A 30 2.61 5.30 2.08
CA TRP A 30 3.73 4.94 2.94
C TRP A 30 3.34 5.26 4.38
N LYS A 31 3.52 4.33 5.31
CA LYS A 31 3.09 4.49 6.70
C LYS A 31 4.09 3.92 7.69
N GLY A 32 4.19 4.51 8.86
CA GLY A 32 5.07 4.07 9.92
C GLY A 32 5.18 5.09 11.05
N GLU A 33 6.40 5.36 11.45
CA GLU A 33 6.73 6.16 12.61
C GLU A 33 7.36 7.49 12.21
N LEU A 34 6.96 8.54 12.91
CA LEU A 34 7.63 9.82 13.00
C LEU A 34 8.08 10.01 14.44
N THR A 35 9.34 10.38 14.64
CA THR A 35 9.85 10.78 15.96
C THR A 35 10.06 12.28 15.98
N GLN A 36 9.94 12.86 17.18
CA GLN A 36 10.28 14.25 17.47
C GLN A 36 11.13 14.29 18.74
N GLU A 37 12.20 15.05 18.72
CA GLU A 37 13.05 15.21 19.89
C GLU A 37 12.30 15.87 21.05
N PRO A 38 12.54 15.46 22.33
CA PRO A 38 13.58 14.50 22.71
C PRO A 38 13.17 13.03 22.58
N ASN A 39 11.88 12.61 22.60
CA ASN A 39 11.51 11.18 22.56
C ASN A 39 10.05 10.91 22.18
N SER A 40 9.37 11.85 21.57
CA SER A 40 7.97 11.64 21.16
C SER A 40 7.88 10.82 19.89
N LYS A 41 6.87 9.93 19.83
CA LYS A 41 6.61 9.05 18.69
C LYS A 41 5.17 9.20 18.23
N TYR A 42 5.00 9.33 16.92
CA TYR A 42 3.73 9.55 16.25
C TYR A 42 3.56 8.54 15.13
N TYR A 43 2.33 8.21 14.80
CA TYR A 43 2.05 7.55 13.53
C TYR A 43 2.11 8.59 12.41
N PHE A 44 2.78 8.26 11.33
CA PHE A 44 2.91 9.11 10.16
C PHE A 44 2.60 8.34 8.88
N GLU A 45 1.86 8.98 8.00
CA GLU A 45 1.56 8.47 6.67
C GLU A 45 1.83 9.57 5.63
N ILE A 46 2.46 9.22 4.52
CA ILE A 46 2.49 10.02 3.30
C ILE A 46 1.85 9.23 2.16
N ASN A 47 0.89 9.84 1.48
CA ASN A 47 0.29 9.29 0.28
C ASN A 47 0.71 10.16 -0.91
N ILE A 48 1.44 9.58 -1.86
CA ILE A 48 1.87 10.22 -3.09
C ILE A 48 0.85 9.86 -4.17
N ASP A 49 0.01 10.84 -4.56
CA ASP A 49 -1.12 10.60 -5.44
C ASP A 49 -0.71 10.64 -6.92
N GLU A 50 0.17 11.56 -7.29
CA GLU A 50 0.64 11.75 -8.65
C GLU A 50 2.11 12.18 -8.69
N ILE A 51 2.82 11.78 -9.74
CA ILE A 51 4.21 12.18 -10.01
C ILE A 51 4.30 12.54 -11.48
N ASP A 52 4.79 13.74 -11.79
CA ASP A 52 5.02 14.19 -13.16
C ASP A 52 6.33 13.62 -13.75
N SER A 53 6.58 13.88 -15.04
CA SER A 53 7.79 13.43 -15.73
C SER A 53 9.09 14.01 -15.17
N GLY A 54 9.02 15.15 -14.48
CA GLY A 54 10.15 15.79 -13.81
C GLY A 54 10.39 15.31 -12.38
N GLY A 55 9.55 14.36 -11.89
CA GLY A 55 9.65 13.83 -10.53
C GLY A 55 8.96 14.67 -9.47
N LYS A 56 8.26 15.76 -9.83
CA LYS A 56 7.44 16.53 -8.89
C LYS A 56 6.18 15.75 -8.56
N PHE A 57 5.78 15.79 -7.30
CA PHE A 57 4.59 15.07 -6.86
C PHE A 57 3.65 15.95 -6.04
N LYS A 58 2.40 15.51 -5.99
CA LYS A 58 1.38 15.97 -5.06
C LYS A 58 0.85 14.79 -4.26
N GLY A 59 0.38 15.07 -3.05
CA GLY A 59 -0.13 14.06 -2.15
C GLY A 59 -0.67 14.65 -0.86
N THR A 60 -0.78 13.79 0.13
CA THR A 60 -1.23 14.15 1.48
C THR A 60 -0.37 13.47 2.54
N THR A 61 -0.24 14.11 3.70
CA THR A 61 0.28 13.48 4.91
C THR A 61 -0.82 13.33 5.94
N TYR A 62 -0.65 12.34 6.83
CA TYR A 62 -1.53 12.09 7.96
C TYR A 62 -0.68 11.77 9.19
N GLU A 63 -0.99 12.40 10.30
CA GLU A 63 -0.31 12.21 11.57
C GLU A 63 -1.30 12.05 12.71
N THR A 64 -0.97 11.20 13.69
CA THR A 64 -1.73 11.08 14.94
C THR A 64 -0.80 11.06 16.15
N ASP A 65 -1.32 11.49 17.29
CA ASP A 65 -0.61 11.66 18.55
C ASP A 65 -0.26 10.35 19.29
N ILE A 66 -0.68 9.19 18.78
CA ILE A 66 -0.45 7.92 19.46
C ILE A 66 0.15 6.89 18.50
N TRP A 67 1.39 6.49 18.78
CA TRP A 67 2.04 5.38 18.15
C TRP A 67 2.58 4.39 19.17
N ASN A 68 2.00 3.19 19.24
CA ASN A 68 2.49 2.11 20.12
C ASN A 68 2.93 0.86 19.33
N GLY A 69 3.19 1.02 18.03
CA GLY A 69 3.58 -0.09 17.13
C GLY A 69 2.47 -1.09 16.83
N LYS A 70 1.28 -0.91 17.39
CA LYS A 70 0.08 -1.75 17.19
C LYS A 70 -1.07 -0.92 16.63
N LYS A 71 -2.11 -1.60 16.15
CA LYS A 71 -3.31 -0.97 15.61
C LYS A 71 -3.87 0.09 16.56
N ILE A 72 -4.00 1.32 16.10
CA ILE A 72 -4.54 2.44 16.87
C ILE A 72 -6.02 2.15 17.18
N SER A 73 -6.33 1.90 18.44
CA SER A 73 -7.71 1.55 18.86
C SER A 73 -8.60 2.79 19.05
N LYS A 74 -8.02 3.92 19.44
CA LYS A 74 -8.70 5.21 19.58
C LYS A 74 -7.72 6.35 19.28
N VAL A 75 -7.88 6.99 18.13
CA VAL A 75 -7.17 8.23 17.77
C VAL A 75 -7.87 9.38 18.50
N LYS A 76 -7.16 10.10 19.37
CA LYS A 76 -7.66 11.31 20.01
C LYS A 76 -7.47 12.50 19.09
N ASP A 77 -6.25 12.69 18.63
CA ASP A 77 -5.83 13.84 17.85
C ASP A 77 -5.21 13.39 16.53
N TYR A 78 -5.54 14.07 15.46
CA TYR A 78 -4.97 13.82 14.15
C TYR A 78 -4.96 15.06 13.27
N VAL A 79 -4.10 15.05 12.28
CA VAL A 79 -4.07 16.05 11.22
C VAL A 79 -3.85 15.39 9.86
N LYS A 80 -4.54 15.90 8.85
CA LYS A 80 -4.31 15.60 7.44
C LYS A 80 -3.91 16.89 6.74
N LEU A 81 -2.79 16.84 6.02
CA LEU A 81 -2.26 18.00 5.32
C LEU A 81 -2.09 17.70 3.83
N SER A 82 -2.18 18.73 2.99
CA SER A 82 -1.70 18.63 1.61
C SER A 82 -0.18 18.69 1.60
N CYS A 83 0.41 17.92 0.69
CA CYS A 83 1.84 17.76 0.57
C CYS A 83 2.26 17.86 -0.89
N THR A 84 3.37 18.52 -1.14
CA THR A 84 4.04 18.57 -2.44
C THR A 84 5.51 18.23 -2.27
N GLY A 85 6.17 17.87 -3.36
CA GLY A 85 7.59 17.61 -3.31
C GLY A 85 8.16 17.17 -4.64
N TYR A 86 9.35 16.61 -4.58
CA TYR A 86 10.00 16.04 -5.76
C TYR A 86 10.85 14.83 -5.37
N ILE A 87 11.08 13.96 -6.35
CA ILE A 87 11.89 12.76 -6.21
C ILE A 87 13.10 12.89 -7.11
N LYS A 88 14.29 12.79 -6.51
CA LYS A 88 15.56 12.86 -7.23
C LYS A 88 16.54 11.84 -6.65
N ASN A 89 17.14 11.01 -7.50
CA ASN A 89 18.16 10.04 -7.12
C ASN A 89 17.75 9.11 -5.94
N GLY A 90 16.50 8.65 -5.92
CA GLY A 90 16.00 7.77 -4.84
C GLY A 90 15.70 8.49 -3.52
N VAL A 91 15.69 9.82 -3.52
CA VAL A 91 15.36 10.65 -2.37
C VAL A 91 14.05 11.38 -2.63
N VAL A 92 13.14 11.32 -1.67
CA VAL A 92 11.88 12.06 -1.64
C VAL A 92 12.07 13.31 -0.79
N TYR A 93 11.93 14.47 -1.42
CA TYR A 93 11.88 15.77 -0.75
C TYR A 93 10.42 16.18 -0.68
N PHE A 94 9.87 16.33 0.51
CA PHE A 94 8.48 16.71 0.69
C PHE A 94 8.32 17.97 1.53
N SER A 95 7.21 18.67 1.30
CA SER A 95 6.80 19.84 2.07
C SER A 95 5.30 19.83 2.28
N GLU A 96 4.88 19.88 3.54
CA GLU A 96 3.49 20.07 3.94
C GLU A 96 3.08 21.52 3.70
N GLN A 97 1.86 21.74 3.17
CA GLN A 97 1.44 23.05 2.71
C GLN A 97 0.33 23.65 3.58
N LYS A 98 -0.77 22.93 3.73
CA LYS A 98 -1.93 23.38 4.47
C LYS A 98 -2.68 22.24 5.12
N ILE A 99 -3.30 22.52 6.25
CA ILE A 99 -4.21 21.60 6.93
C ILE A 99 -5.48 21.45 6.08
N LEU A 100 -5.82 20.20 5.75
CA LEU A 100 -7.04 19.83 5.07
C LEU A 100 -8.12 19.41 6.07
N GLU A 101 -7.71 18.67 7.12
CA GLU A 101 -8.58 18.17 8.16
C GLU A 101 -7.78 17.99 9.44
N GLN A 102 -8.39 18.29 10.58
CA GLN A 102 -7.76 18.06 11.89
C GLN A 102 -8.78 17.82 12.98
N LYS A 103 -8.34 17.07 13.99
CA LYS A 103 -8.99 16.98 15.29
C LYS A 103 -7.93 17.16 16.36
N LYS A 104 -8.15 18.03 17.33
CA LYS A 104 -7.24 18.22 18.47
C LYS A 104 -8.03 18.42 19.75
N SER A 105 -7.59 17.78 20.82
CA SER A 105 -8.23 17.78 22.15
C SER A 105 -7.64 18.85 23.07
N SER A 106 -6.53 19.48 22.69
CA SER A 106 -5.83 20.48 23.47
C SER A 106 -5.31 21.65 22.61
N ASN A 107 -4.91 22.74 23.25
CA ASN A 107 -4.38 23.93 22.59
C ASN A 107 -2.91 23.78 22.18
N TYR A 108 -2.63 22.91 21.22
CA TYR A 108 -1.35 22.89 20.53
C TYR A 108 -1.54 23.06 19.03
N ASP A 109 -0.48 23.43 18.33
CA ASP A 109 -0.52 23.63 16.90
C ASP A 109 0.29 22.54 16.19
N TRP A 110 -0.22 22.12 15.03
CA TRP A 110 0.49 21.18 14.18
C TRP A 110 1.64 21.87 13.44
N CYS A 111 2.78 21.21 13.40
CA CYS A 111 3.92 21.64 12.61
C CYS A 111 3.69 21.32 11.14
N LEU A 112 3.95 22.26 10.24
CA LEU A 112 4.13 21.97 8.83
C LEU A 112 5.56 21.50 8.61
N LYS A 113 5.70 20.28 8.10
CA LYS A 113 6.99 19.59 7.99
C LYS A 113 7.56 19.66 6.60
N ASN A 114 8.87 19.74 6.54
CA ASN A 114 9.68 19.51 5.35
C ASN A 114 10.63 18.36 5.65
N GLY A 115 10.79 17.43 4.74
CA GLY A 115 11.62 16.27 4.98
C GLY A 115 12.39 15.79 3.75
N GLU A 116 13.47 15.08 4.04
CA GLU A 116 14.29 14.39 3.08
C GLU A 116 14.35 12.91 3.45
N LEU A 117 13.73 12.05 2.63
CA LEU A 117 13.58 10.63 2.90
C LEU A 117 14.25 9.81 1.79
N LYS A 118 15.23 8.99 2.15
CA LYS A 118 15.89 8.06 1.24
C LYS A 118 15.10 6.76 1.16
N ILE A 119 14.99 6.20 -0.05
CA ILE A 119 14.44 4.87 -0.24
C ILE A 119 15.52 3.83 0.05
N ASP A 120 15.14 2.83 0.81
CA ASP A 120 15.94 1.62 1.04
C ASP A 120 15.07 0.38 0.81
N THR A 121 15.72 -0.76 0.61
CA THR A 121 15.05 -2.06 0.46
C THR A 121 15.58 -3.03 1.50
N ILE A 122 14.81 -3.19 2.57
CA ILE A 122 15.14 -4.09 3.67
C ILE A 122 14.15 -5.26 3.64
N ASN A 123 14.67 -6.48 3.54
CA ASN A 123 13.84 -7.70 3.48
C ASN A 123 12.77 -7.69 2.38
N ASN A 124 13.05 -7.11 1.21
CA ASN A 124 12.12 -6.89 0.11
C ASN A 124 10.94 -5.93 0.41
N GLU A 125 11.02 -5.18 1.49
CA GLU A 125 10.11 -4.08 1.76
C GLU A 125 10.79 -2.76 1.40
N TYR A 126 10.09 -1.88 0.69
CA TYR A 126 10.55 -0.52 0.47
C TYR A 126 10.32 0.30 1.74
N ILE A 127 11.37 0.96 2.20
CA ILE A 127 11.35 1.84 3.36
C ILE A 127 11.82 3.23 2.91
N LEU A 128 11.08 4.26 3.28
CA LEU A 128 11.51 5.65 3.21
C LEU A 128 11.89 6.09 4.60
N SER A 129 13.15 6.52 4.77
CA SER A 129 13.64 6.99 6.06
C SER A 129 14.51 8.23 5.90
N GLY A 130 14.44 9.11 6.90
CA GLY A 130 15.24 10.34 6.88
C GLY A 130 14.84 11.33 7.95
N LYS A 131 15.32 12.57 7.79
CA LYS A 131 15.10 13.67 8.73
C LYS A 131 13.94 14.55 8.27
N TRP A 132 13.27 15.14 9.24
CA TRP A 132 12.32 16.21 9.02
C TRP A 132 12.60 17.38 9.95
N GLN A 133 12.18 18.55 9.53
CA GLN A 133 12.10 19.79 10.30
C GLN A 133 10.81 20.50 9.93
N GLY A 134 10.38 21.46 10.72
CA GLY A 134 9.16 22.17 10.44
C GLY A 134 8.91 23.35 11.36
N SER A 135 7.82 24.04 11.10
CA SER A 135 7.39 25.16 11.91
C SER A 135 5.87 25.23 12.00
N VAL A 136 5.38 25.87 13.03
CA VAL A 136 4.01 26.37 13.11
C VAL A 136 3.96 27.70 12.39
N PRO A 137 3.14 27.84 11.33
CA PRO A 137 3.11 29.04 10.52
C PRO A 137 2.70 30.26 11.34
N LYS A 138 3.25 31.42 10.97
CA LYS A 138 2.86 32.72 11.51
C LYS A 138 1.37 32.96 11.33
N THR A 139 0.71 33.42 12.37
CA THR A 139 -0.69 33.91 12.33
C THR A 139 -0.73 35.44 12.52
N LYS A 140 -1.92 36.06 12.43
CA LYS A 140 -2.08 37.48 12.75
C LYS A 140 -1.70 37.84 14.20
N LYS A 141 -1.78 36.84 15.12
CA LYS A 141 -1.55 37.05 16.56
C LYS A 141 -0.22 36.49 17.06
N GLU A 142 0.39 35.55 16.36
CA GLU A 142 1.56 34.82 16.80
C GLU A 142 2.65 34.77 15.74
N LYS A 143 3.92 34.84 16.20
CA LYS A 143 5.09 34.65 15.34
C LYS A 143 5.24 33.18 14.95
N GLU A 144 5.95 32.92 13.84
CA GLU A 144 6.36 31.57 13.49
C GLU A 144 7.15 30.92 14.63
N ARG A 145 6.84 29.65 14.92
CA ARG A 145 7.55 28.87 15.94
C ARG A 145 8.18 27.64 15.26
N ILE A 146 9.49 27.48 15.44
CA ILE A 146 10.23 26.32 14.96
C ILE A 146 9.88 25.12 15.83
N CYS A 147 9.61 23.99 15.22
CA CYS A 147 9.35 22.73 15.91
C CYS A 147 10.66 21.96 16.14
N SER A 148 10.72 21.18 17.21
CA SER A 148 11.84 20.24 17.40
C SER A 148 11.85 19.25 16.22
N PRO A 149 13.00 19.06 15.57
CA PRO A 149 13.14 18.16 14.44
C PRO A 149 13.04 16.69 14.86
N GLY A 150 13.12 15.79 13.89
CA GLY A 150 13.12 14.37 14.19
C GLY A 150 13.37 13.50 12.96
N LEU A 151 12.97 12.24 13.07
CA LEU A 151 13.14 11.24 12.05
C LEU A 151 11.78 10.71 11.57
N ILE A 152 11.74 10.30 10.32
CA ILE A 152 10.63 9.55 9.72
C ILE A 152 11.17 8.21 9.27
N SER A 153 10.42 7.14 9.56
CA SER A 153 10.66 5.80 9.03
C SER A 153 9.32 5.16 8.66
N ILE A 154 9.07 5.05 7.38
CA ILE A 154 7.79 4.59 6.82
C ILE A 154 8.00 3.53 5.77
N LYS A 155 7.08 2.56 5.71
CA LYS A 155 7.08 1.46 4.75
C LYS A 155 5.99 1.66 3.72
N LYS A 156 6.21 1.19 2.50
CA LYS A 156 5.19 1.19 1.46
C LYS A 156 4.05 0.25 1.84
N ASP A 157 2.81 0.76 1.84
CA ASP A 157 1.61 -0.05 2.06
C ASP A 157 1.18 -0.74 0.77
N LEU A 158 1.85 -1.83 0.44
CA LEU A 158 1.56 -2.60 -0.77
C LEU A 158 0.12 -3.14 -0.81
N ASN A 159 -0.50 -3.41 0.34
CA ASN A 159 -1.89 -3.86 0.39
C ASN A 159 -2.85 -2.76 -0.03
N LYS A 160 -2.65 -1.54 0.47
CA LYS A 160 -3.50 -0.40 0.11
C LYS A 160 -3.35 -0.06 -1.37
N GLU A 161 -2.14 -0.15 -1.93
CA GLU A 161 -1.88 0.07 -3.35
C GLU A 161 -2.57 -0.98 -4.23
N ILE A 162 -2.36 -2.26 -3.95
CA ILE A 162 -3.01 -3.35 -4.68
C ILE A 162 -4.52 -3.27 -4.52
N GLY A 163 -5.00 -2.98 -3.30
CA GLY A 163 -6.40 -2.80 -2.99
C GLY A 163 -7.03 -1.62 -3.73
N ASN A 164 -6.37 -0.48 -3.78
CA ASN A 164 -6.86 0.71 -4.49
C ASN A 164 -6.93 0.47 -5.99
N ASN A 165 -5.92 -0.15 -6.60
CA ASN A 165 -5.93 -0.48 -8.02
C ASN A 165 -7.09 -1.44 -8.35
N TYR A 166 -7.30 -2.47 -7.53
CA TYR A 166 -8.42 -3.39 -7.67
C TYR A 166 -9.77 -2.68 -7.50
N VAL A 167 -9.94 -1.84 -6.47
CA VAL A 167 -11.18 -1.07 -6.22
C VAL A 167 -11.47 -0.10 -7.37
N ASN A 168 -10.45 0.55 -7.93
CA ASN A 168 -10.60 1.45 -9.07
C ASN A 168 -11.05 0.71 -10.34
N GLU A 169 -10.49 -0.47 -10.58
CA GLU A 169 -10.83 -1.32 -11.74
C GLU A 169 -12.25 -1.90 -11.62
N TYR A 170 -12.58 -2.48 -10.46
CA TYR A 170 -13.83 -3.26 -10.28
C TYR A 170 -14.91 -2.52 -9.49
N LYS A 171 -14.65 -1.33 -8.97
CA LYS A 171 -15.57 -0.53 -8.14
C LYS A 171 -16.11 -1.29 -6.91
N ARG A 172 -15.33 -2.24 -6.38
CA ARG A 172 -15.70 -3.09 -5.24
C ARG A 172 -14.70 -2.93 -4.10
N LYS A 173 -15.20 -2.88 -2.87
CA LYS A 173 -14.40 -2.84 -1.66
C LYS A 173 -13.75 -4.21 -1.41
N ILE A 174 -12.54 -4.20 -0.86
CA ILE A 174 -11.85 -5.41 -0.40
C ILE A 174 -12.06 -5.56 1.10
N ARG A 175 -12.39 -6.79 1.52
CA ARG A 175 -12.45 -7.19 2.92
C ARG A 175 -11.37 -8.23 3.17
N ILE A 176 -10.43 -7.94 4.07
CA ILE A 176 -9.43 -8.90 4.52
C ILE A 176 -10.09 -9.84 5.53
N ASP A 177 -10.30 -11.08 5.16
CA ASP A 177 -10.94 -12.09 6.02
C ASP A 177 -9.93 -12.74 6.96
N LYS A 178 -8.68 -12.91 6.53
CA LYS A 178 -7.64 -13.56 7.34
C LYS A 178 -6.23 -13.16 6.88
N THR A 179 -5.28 -13.23 7.81
CA THR A 179 -3.85 -13.16 7.53
C THR A 179 -3.22 -14.51 7.90
N ILE A 180 -2.43 -15.10 7.01
CA ILE A 180 -1.67 -16.33 7.27
C ILE A 180 -0.17 -16.11 7.04
N ARG A 181 0.64 -16.92 7.71
CA ARG A 181 2.10 -16.94 7.51
C ARG A 181 2.51 -18.25 6.84
N VAL A 182 3.33 -18.14 5.81
CA VAL A 182 3.87 -19.27 5.04
C VAL A 182 5.38 -19.15 4.92
N GLN A 183 6.06 -20.27 4.72
CA GLN A 183 7.53 -20.33 4.58
C GLN A 183 7.96 -20.54 3.14
N SER A 184 7.16 -21.27 2.37
CA SER A 184 7.53 -21.69 1.02
C SER A 184 7.34 -20.58 0.01
N LYS A 185 8.32 -20.42 -0.90
CA LYS A 185 8.17 -19.57 -2.09
C LYS A 185 7.11 -20.13 -3.04
N LYS A 186 7.07 -21.46 -3.21
CA LYS A 186 6.09 -22.14 -4.05
C LYS A 186 4.97 -22.67 -3.18
N VAL A 187 3.73 -22.27 -3.46
CA VAL A 187 2.53 -22.76 -2.79
C VAL A 187 1.54 -23.33 -3.79
N ILE A 188 0.67 -24.19 -3.30
CA ILE A 188 -0.45 -24.70 -4.06
C ILE A 188 -1.71 -24.17 -3.41
N ILE A 189 -2.45 -23.35 -4.15
CA ILE A 189 -3.77 -22.86 -3.77
C ILE A 189 -4.81 -23.75 -4.42
N LYS A 190 -5.75 -24.27 -3.63
CA LYS A 190 -6.92 -25.01 -4.14
C LYS A 190 -8.16 -24.21 -3.80
N VAL A 191 -9.11 -24.15 -4.74
CA VAL A 191 -10.38 -23.47 -4.60
C VAL A 191 -11.49 -24.39 -5.09
N TRP A 192 -12.59 -24.47 -4.32
CA TRP A 192 -13.74 -25.30 -4.69
C TRP A 192 -15.01 -24.79 -3.99
N ASP A 193 -16.15 -25.19 -4.49
CA ASP A 193 -17.41 -25.07 -3.76
C ASP A 193 -17.45 -26.12 -2.66
N GLN A 194 -17.72 -25.71 -1.44
CA GLN A 194 -17.76 -26.64 -0.31
C GLN A 194 -19.11 -27.32 -0.13
N ASN A 195 -20.18 -26.68 -0.59
CA ASN A 195 -21.55 -27.10 -0.33
C ASN A 195 -22.24 -27.62 -1.61
N LEU A 196 -23.05 -26.78 -2.20
CA LEU A 196 -23.83 -27.09 -3.40
C LEU A 196 -23.29 -26.26 -4.58
N GLU A 197 -23.09 -26.92 -5.71
CA GLU A 197 -22.74 -26.25 -6.95
C GLU A 197 -23.96 -25.43 -7.43
N ASP A 198 -24.08 -24.21 -6.88
CA ASP A 198 -25.21 -23.32 -7.11
C ASP A 198 -25.00 -22.34 -8.27
N GLY A 199 -23.89 -22.50 -9.00
CA GLY A 199 -23.57 -21.70 -10.17
C GLY A 199 -22.69 -20.49 -9.88
N ASP A 200 -22.00 -20.45 -8.77
CA ASP A 200 -21.02 -19.43 -8.40
C ASP A 200 -19.91 -19.34 -9.45
N ILE A 201 -19.67 -18.11 -9.97
CA ILE A 201 -18.56 -17.80 -10.87
C ILE A 201 -17.63 -16.81 -10.18
N ILE A 202 -16.34 -17.13 -10.19
CA ILE A 202 -15.31 -16.33 -9.53
C ILE A 202 -14.15 -15.98 -10.44
N SER A 203 -13.48 -14.88 -10.14
CA SER A 203 -12.11 -14.60 -10.57
C SER A 203 -11.19 -14.50 -9.37
N LEU A 204 -9.93 -14.90 -9.54
CA LEU A 204 -8.90 -14.83 -8.49
C LEU A 204 -7.79 -13.91 -8.90
N TYR A 205 -7.33 -13.13 -7.93
CA TYR A 205 -6.19 -12.21 -8.11
C TYR A 205 -5.11 -12.52 -7.08
N LEU A 206 -3.87 -12.41 -7.49
CA LEU A 206 -2.72 -12.48 -6.60
C LEU A 206 -1.80 -11.29 -6.87
N ASN A 207 -1.59 -10.45 -5.87
CA ASN A 207 -0.76 -9.25 -5.98
C ASN A 207 -1.16 -8.33 -7.15
N GLY A 208 -2.46 -8.17 -7.39
CA GLY A 208 -3.04 -7.37 -8.46
C GLY A 208 -3.11 -8.06 -9.83
N GLY A 209 -2.42 -9.17 -10.04
CA GLY A 209 -2.55 -9.97 -11.26
C GLY A 209 -3.72 -10.94 -11.20
N LYS A 210 -4.56 -10.99 -12.26
CA LYS A 210 -5.62 -11.99 -12.40
C LYS A 210 -5.00 -13.36 -12.68
N VAL A 211 -5.17 -14.32 -11.77
CA VAL A 211 -4.59 -15.67 -11.85
C VAL A 211 -5.61 -16.75 -12.24
N LEU A 212 -6.88 -16.42 -12.18
CA LEU A 212 -8.00 -17.23 -12.66
C LEU A 212 -9.12 -16.30 -13.10
N LYS A 213 -9.73 -16.55 -14.25
CA LYS A 213 -10.79 -15.72 -14.84
C LYS A 213 -12.07 -16.51 -15.01
N ASP A 214 -13.20 -15.91 -14.59
CA ASP A 214 -14.58 -16.38 -14.87
C ASP A 214 -14.77 -17.88 -14.65
N TYR A 215 -14.21 -18.38 -13.55
CA TYR A 215 -14.24 -19.81 -13.23
C TYR A 215 -15.53 -20.18 -12.49
N LYS A 216 -16.31 -21.12 -13.04
CA LYS A 216 -17.45 -21.70 -12.33
C LYS A 216 -16.94 -22.61 -11.22
N LEU A 217 -17.30 -22.28 -9.98
CA LEU A 217 -16.95 -23.10 -8.83
C LEU A 217 -17.65 -24.45 -8.90
N LEU A 218 -16.88 -25.48 -8.65
CA LEU A 218 -17.34 -26.87 -8.59
C LEU A 218 -16.86 -27.49 -7.27
N ASN A 219 -17.47 -28.59 -6.85
CA ASN A 219 -16.99 -29.40 -5.73
C ASN A 219 -15.60 -29.99 -6.02
N LYS A 220 -15.23 -30.13 -7.32
CA LYS A 220 -13.89 -30.49 -7.73
C LYS A 220 -12.91 -29.36 -7.48
N LYS A 221 -11.86 -29.66 -6.71
CA LYS A 221 -10.84 -28.67 -6.32
C LYS A 221 -10.03 -28.19 -7.51
N TYR A 222 -10.19 -26.93 -7.92
CA TYR A 222 -9.29 -26.26 -8.85
C TYR A 222 -7.94 -26.04 -8.17
N LYS A 223 -6.84 -26.33 -8.87
CA LYS A 223 -5.48 -26.32 -8.33
C LYS A 223 -4.63 -25.29 -9.05
N LEU A 224 -4.23 -24.23 -8.35
CA LEU A 224 -3.32 -23.21 -8.81
C LEU A 224 -1.95 -23.37 -8.15
N LYS A 225 -0.90 -23.60 -8.95
CA LYS A 225 0.48 -23.57 -8.48
C LYS A 225 1.01 -22.14 -8.69
N THR A 226 1.52 -21.49 -7.64
CA THR A 226 2.02 -20.13 -7.74
C THR A 226 3.26 -19.88 -6.87
N HIS A 227 3.89 -18.71 -7.11
CA HIS A 227 5.04 -18.26 -6.35
C HIS A 227 4.65 -17.00 -5.57
N LEU A 228 4.97 -17.01 -4.28
CA LEU A 228 4.78 -15.85 -3.42
C LEU A 228 6.04 -14.98 -3.42
N LYS A 229 5.85 -13.67 -3.42
CA LYS A 229 6.92 -12.70 -3.15
C LYS A 229 7.34 -12.82 -1.68
N LYS A 230 8.55 -12.42 -1.32
CA LYS A 230 8.94 -12.25 0.08
C LYS A 230 8.15 -11.10 0.68
N GLY A 231 7.73 -11.23 1.94
CA GLY A 231 6.84 -10.27 2.59
C GLY A 231 5.36 -10.57 2.28
N LEU A 232 4.58 -9.50 2.15
CA LEU A 232 3.14 -9.56 2.03
C LEU A 232 2.68 -9.85 0.60
N ASN A 233 1.72 -10.78 0.48
CA ASN A 233 1.00 -11.09 -0.75
C ASN A 233 -0.50 -10.96 -0.49
N LEU A 234 -1.23 -10.36 -1.41
CA LEU A 234 -2.67 -10.20 -1.33
C LEU A 234 -3.35 -11.13 -2.34
N PHE A 235 -4.13 -12.08 -1.83
CA PHE A 235 -4.97 -12.97 -2.62
C PHE A 235 -6.42 -12.51 -2.50
N ILE A 236 -7.10 -12.26 -3.64
CA ILE A 236 -8.47 -11.75 -3.68
C ILE A 236 -9.36 -12.72 -4.43
N LEU A 237 -10.49 -13.05 -3.83
CA LEU A 237 -11.61 -13.76 -4.45
C LEU A 237 -12.68 -12.76 -4.84
N HIS A 238 -12.92 -12.63 -6.13
CA HIS A 238 -13.91 -11.76 -6.75
C HIS A 238 -15.09 -12.61 -7.24
N ALA A 239 -16.30 -12.28 -6.78
CA ALA A 239 -17.52 -12.92 -7.28
C ALA A 239 -17.94 -12.26 -8.59
N GLU A 240 -18.01 -13.02 -9.68
CA GLU A 240 -18.52 -12.51 -10.95
C GLU A 240 -20.06 -12.55 -10.98
N ASN A 241 -20.65 -13.48 -10.23
CA ASN A 241 -22.09 -13.60 -10.00
C ASN A 241 -22.36 -13.98 -8.52
N LEU A 242 -23.60 -14.27 -8.16
CA LEU A 242 -23.97 -14.70 -6.81
C LEU A 242 -24.56 -16.12 -6.75
N GLY A 243 -24.50 -16.86 -7.87
CA GLY A 243 -25.13 -18.17 -7.93
C GLY A 243 -26.63 -18.14 -7.58
N ASN A 244 -27.16 -19.28 -7.17
CA ASN A 244 -28.55 -19.39 -6.70
C ASN A 244 -28.69 -19.16 -5.18
N GLN A 245 -27.57 -19.16 -4.43
CA GLN A 245 -27.54 -19.02 -2.96
C GLN A 245 -26.50 -17.99 -2.51
N PRO A 246 -26.79 -16.67 -2.58
CA PRO A 246 -25.87 -15.63 -2.13
C PRO A 246 -25.50 -15.74 -0.65
N PRO A 247 -24.27 -15.32 -0.24
CA PRO A 247 -23.18 -14.81 -1.09
C PRO A 247 -22.37 -15.92 -1.73
N ASN A 248 -21.64 -15.61 -2.80
CA ASN A 248 -20.66 -16.51 -3.40
C ASN A 248 -19.64 -16.99 -2.34
N THR A 249 -19.58 -18.30 -2.15
CA THR A 249 -18.80 -18.91 -1.06
C THR A 249 -17.82 -19.93 -1.61
N ALA A 250 -16.53 -19.68 -1.43
CA ALA A 250 -15.47 -20.57 -1.86
C ALA A 250 -14.65 -21.11 -0.68
N ALA A 251 -14.44 -22.41 -0.65
CA ALA A 251 -13.43 -23.00 0.20
C ALA A 251 -12.06 -22.85 -0.47
N VAL A 252 -11.08 -22.42 0.32
CA VAL A 252 -9.71 -22.19 -0.12
C VAL A 252 -8.75 -22.96 0.76
N SER A 253 -7.80 -23.68 0.15
CA SER A 253 -6.72 -24.34 0.89
C SER A 253 -5.39 -23.91 0.29
N ILE A 254 -4.43 -23.53 1.14
CA ILE A 254 -3.09 -23.14 0.76
C ILE A 254 -2.11 -24.14 1.36
N LYS A 255 -1.46 -24.94 0.49
CA LYS A 255 -0.43 -25.89 0.87
C LYS A 255 0.94 -25.20 0.85
N ASP A 256 1.57 -25.13 2.02
CA ASP A 256 2.90 -24.60 2.31
C ASP A 256 3.80 -25.75 2.81
N GLY A 257 4.52 -26.39 1.91
CA GLY A 257 5.28 -27.59 2.24
C GLY A 257 4.38 -28.68 2.81
N ASN A 258 4.62 -29.07 4.08
CA ASN A 258 3.82 -30.06 4.79
C ASN A 258 2.60 -29.46 5.52
N LYS A 259 2.52 -28.13 5.61
CA LYS A 259 1.42 -27.43 6.28
C LYS A 259 0.33 -27.05 5.28
N THR A 260 -0.92 -27.13 5.70
CA THR A 260 -2.06 -26.69 4.90
C THR A 260 -2.93 -25.71 5.72
N HIS A 261 -3.23 -24.56 5.13
CA HIS A 261 -4.14 -23.58 5.69
C HIS A 261 -5.48 -23.71 4.96
N ASN A 262 -6.56 -24.03 5.70
CA ASN A 262 -7.91 -24.10 5.16
C ASN A 262 -8.73 -22.92 5.65
N LEU A 263 -9.55 -22.35 4.78
CA LEU A 263 -10.39 -21.19 5.06
C LEU A 263 -11.57 -21.15 4.08
N ILE A 264 -12.58 -20.36 4.45
CA ILE A 264 -13.74 -20.06 3.61
C ILE A 264 -13.71 -18.57 3.32
N LEU A 265 -13.81 -18.20 2.04
CA LEU A 265 -13.94 -16.83 1.60
C LEU A 265 -15.36 -16.60 1.08
N LYS A 266 -15.97 -15.48 1.49
CA LYS A 266 -17.31 -15.08 1.04
C LYS A 266 -17.23 -13.75 0.33
N SER A 267 -17.65 -13.69 -0.91
CA SER A 267 -17.64 -12.50 -1.76
C SER A 267 -19.03 -12.18 -2.28
N ASN A 268 -19.29 -10.93 -2.59
CA ASN A 268 -20.53 -10.51 -3.27
C ASN A 268 -20.23 -9.38 -4.28
N LEU A 269 -21.27 -8.84 -4.91
CA LEU A 269 -21.12 -7.80 -5.94
C LEU A 269 -20.69 -6.43 -5.39
N ILE A 270 -20.60 -6.25 -4.08
CA ILE A 270 -20.18 -5.00 -3.42
C ILE A 270 -18.81 -5.15 -2.78
N LYS A 271 -18.51 -6.33 -2.21
CA LYS A 271 -17.27 -6.61 -1.45
C LYS A 271 -16.64 -7.91 -1.92
N SER A 272 -15.37 -7.84 -2.26
CA SER A 272 -14.53 -9.01 -2.54
C SER A 272 -13.81 -9.47 -1.27
N ALA A 273 -13.75 -10.78 -1.08
CA ALA A 273 -13.00 -11.37 0.03
C ALA A 273 -11.51 -11.42 -0.29
N ALA A 274 -10.67 -11.18 0.70
CA ALA A 274 -9.24 -11.27 0.51
C ALA A 274 -8.52 -11.97 1.68
N LEU A 275 -7.37 -12.51 1.34
CA LEU A 275 -6.45 -13.17 2.26
C LEU A 275 -5.08 -12.51 2.14
N GLU A 276 -4.53 -12.10 3.26
CA GLU A 276 -3.12 -11.69 3.36
C GLU A 276 -2.25 -12.93 3.60
N ILE A 277 -1.23 -13.10 2.77
CA ILE A 277 -0.27 -14.20 2.88
C ILE A 277 1.13 -13.58 3.10
N ILE A 278 1.66 -13.73 4.30
CA ILE A 278 2.99 -13.24 4.68
C ILE A 278 3.99 -14.39 4.51
N ARG A 279 4.97 -14.19 3.62
CA ARG A 279 6.05 -15.16 3.38
C ARG A 279 7.39 -14.66 3.90
#